data_44fafdc5217da6e935c26e5fd2ae1215
#
_entry.id   44fafdc5217da6e935c26e5fd2ae1215
#
_cell.length_a   1.000
_cell.length_b   1.000
_cell.length_c   1.000
_cell.angle_alpha   90.00
_cell.angle_beta   90.00
_cell.angle_gamma   90.00
#
_symmetry.space_group_name_H-M   'P 1'
#
loop_
_entity.id
_entity.type
_entity.pdbx_description
1 polymer ?
#
loop_
_entity_poly.entity_id
_entity_poly.type
_entity_poly.pdbx_seq_one_letter_code
_entity_poly.pdbx_strand_id
1 'polypeptide(L)'
;MNSKIYRQADSRWGNLPYPTSSYKFAGNGCGCCACTHNIIEIGQYSNYTPANIRPYMVAQGFATKGHGTTWNGITKTLEHYGFKVETPNISSSMTSAWNLLNKTGAPKQGVLLFRAGTRGGVRWTSGGHYVAFLDYRVTNGKHYFYTKDSGGRHHDGWYCYETTMRGLLPKIWIVTAKPNSPAPAPTPKPTPSRPAKGTYTGLIPKPTIKKGTKADKVKTLQKFLNWYGGYGLAVDGICGKGTVNAIKKFQKAEGITADGIYGKNTHDKAYAYKKKVNPR
;
A
#
# COMPACT_ATOMS: atom_id res chain seq x y z
N MET A 1 -10.78 0.05 -20.25
CA MET A 1 -9.64 0.26 -19.33
C MET A 1 -9.87 1.50 -18.47
N ASN A 2 -9.62 1.40 -17.16
CA ASN A 2 -9.73 2.53 -16.24
C ASN A 2 -8.68 3.61 -16.59
N SER A 3 -9.12 4.86 -16.74
CA SER A 3 -8.22 5.99 -17.06
C SER A 3 -7.37 6.47 -15.87
N LYS A 4 -7.71 6.03 -14.65
CA LYS A 4 -6.99 6.45 -13.43
C LYS A 4 -5.52 6.01 -13.46
N ILE A 5 -4.63 6.91 -13.07
CA ILE A 5 -3.20 6.65 -12.93
C ILE A 5 -2.81 6.96 -11.49
N TYR A 6 -2.18 6.00 -10.82
CA TYR A 6 -1.73 6.14 -9.44
C TYR A 6 -0.22 6.25 -9.40
N ARG A 7 0.28 7.47 -9.17
CA ARG A 7 1.71 7.74 -8.97
C ARG A 7 2.08 7.45 -7.53
N GLN A 8 3.20 6.77 -7.31
CA GLN A 8 3.66 6.49 -5.94
C GLN A 8 4.02 7.74 -5.15
N ALA A 9 4.42 8.83 -5.82
CA ALA A 9 4.75 10.12 -5.20
C ALA A 9 3.56 11.06 -4.99
N ASP A 10 2.33 10.64 -5.33
CA ASP A 10 1.12 11.44 -5.14
C ASP A 10 0.98 11.90 -3.67
N SER A 11 0.69 13.18 -3.46
CA SER A 11 0.61 13.79 -2.13
C SER A 11 -0.42 13.15 -1.18
N ARG A 12 -1.43 12.47 -1.75
CA ARG A 12 -2.48 11.77 -1.00
C ARG A 12 -1.95 10.56 -0.22
N TRP A 13 -0.89 9.91 -0.69
CA TRP A 13 -0.31 8.71 -0.06
C TRP A 13 1.22 8.67 -0.06
N GLY A 14 1.93 9.46 -0.86
CA GLY A 14 3.38 9.40 -1.01
C GLY A 14 4.16 9.56 0.30
N ASN A 15 3.61 10.30 1.26
CA ASN A 15 4.20 10.47 2.58
C ASN A 15 3.82 9.39 3.61
N LEU A 16 2.97 8.43 3.23
CA LEU A 16 2.61 7.32 4.13
C LEU A 16 3.81 6.40 4.35
N PRO A 17 3.96 5.80 5.55
CA PRO A 17 5.00 4.81 5.83
C PRO A 17 4.89 3.58 4.90
N TYR A 18 6.05 3.08 4.39
CA TYR A 18 6.08 1.84 3.62
C TYR A 18 7.43 1.13 3.73
N PRO A 19 7.65 0.24 4.69
CA PRO A 19 6.74 -0.16 5.78
C PRO A 19 6.70 0.80 6.97
N THR A 20 7.76 1.59 7.21
CA THR A 20 7.93 2.47 8.37
C THR A 20 8.02 3.95 7.97
N SER A 21 7.99 4.86 8.93
CA SER A 21 8.10 6.30 8.70
C SER A 21 9.40 6.72 8.00
N SER A 22 10.49 5.96 8.19
CA SER A 22 11.77 6.20 7.53
C SER A 22 11.76 5.80 6.05
N TYR A 23 10.81 4.99 5.62
CA TYR A 23 10.66 4.52 4.24
C TYR A 23 9.28 4.94 3.72
N LYS A 24 9.25 6.07 3.01
CA LYS A 24 8.02 6.63 2.47
C LYS A 24 7.51 5.83 1.27
N PHE A 25 6.20 5.83 1.11
CA PHE A 25 5.53 5.20 -0.03
C PHE A 25 6.02 5.76 -1.38
N ALA A 26 6.31 7.06 -1.46
CA ALA A 26 6.83 7.71 -2.67
C ALA A 26 8.09 7.06 -3.24
N GLY A 27 8.99 6.53 -2.38
CA GLY A 27 10.21 5.84 -2.80
C GLY A 27 10.07 4.31 -2.94
N ASN A 28 9.04 3.70 -2.36
CA ASN A 28 8.98 2.25 -2.16
C ASN A 28 7.67 1.60 -2.62
N GLY A 29 6.66 2.39 -2.99
CA GLY A 29 5.29 1.94 -3.20
C GLY A 29 4.94 1.42 -4.60
N CYS A 30 5.89 1.27 -5.51
CA CYS A 30 5.62 0.89 -6.91
C CYS A 30 4.85 -0.44 -7.02
N GLY A 31 5.21 -1.46 -6.24
CA GLY A 31 4.51 -2.74 -6.23
C GLY A 31 3.06 -2.62 -5.73
N CYS A 32 2.82 -1.78 -4.72
CA CYS A 32 1.47 -1.50 -4.24
C CYS A 32 0.64 -0.77 -5.31
N CYS A 33 1.21 0.22 -6.00
CA CYS A 33 0.54 0.88 -7.12
C CYS A 33 0.24 -0.08 -8.26
N ALA A 34 1.19 -0.97 -8.61
CA ALA A 34 0.98 -1.96 -9.67
C ALA A 34 -0.16 -2.95 -9.33
N CYS A 35 -0.23 -3.42 -8.09
CA CYS A 35 -1.37 -4.21 -7.62
C CYS A 35 -2.67 -3.40 -7.66
N THR A 36 -2.65 -2.13 -7.23
CA THR A 36 -3.84 -1.28 -7.22
C THR A 36 -4.42 -1.11 -8.64
N HIS A 37 -3.58 -0.85 -9.64
CA HIS A 37 -4.03 -0.73 -11.03
C HIS A 37 -4.75 -1.99 -11.51
N ASN A 38 -4.21 -3.18 -11.22
CA ASN A 38 -4.85 -4.44 -11.56
C ASN A 38 -6.19 -4.64 -10.83
N ILE A 39 -6.25 -4.31 -9.54
CA ILE A 39 -7.41 -4.51 -8.69
C ILE A 39 -8.59 -3.63 -9.13
N ILE A 40 -8.34 -2.35 -9.46
CA ILE A 40 -9.41 -1.44 -9.88
C ILE A 40 -9.95 -1.71 -11.28
N GLU A 41 -9.16 -2.38 -12.12
CA GLU A 41 -9.55 -2.65 -13.53
C GLU A 41 -10.75 -3.59 -13.65
N ILE A 42 -11.01 -4.41 -12.64
CA ILE A 42 -12.18 -5.30 -12.62
C ILE A 42 -13.49 -4.63 -12.19
N GLY A 43 -13.46 -3.33 -11.89
CA GLY A 43 -14.64 -2.53 -11.57
C GLY A 43 -15.15 -2.64 -10.12
N GLN A 44 -15.00 -3.77 -9.46
CA GLN A 44 -15.48 -4.00 -8.07
C GLN A 44 -14.84 -3.05 -7.05
N TYR A 45 -13.61 -2.60 -7.32
CA TYR A 45 -12.82 -1.73 -6.48
C TYR A 45 -12.46 -0.41 -7.18
N SER A 46 -13.32 0.06 -8.08
CA SER A 46 -13.06 1.22 -8.95
C SER A 46 -12.75 2.52 -8.21
N ASN A 47 -13.13 2.61 -6.94
CA ASN A 47 -12.84 3.74 -6.06
C ASN A 47 -11.59 3.55 -5.18
N TYR A 48 -10.93 2.37 -5.25
CA TYR A 48 -9.73 2.12 -4.46
C TYR A 48 -8.54 2.91 -4.99
N THR A 49 -7.62 3.15 -4.06
CA THR A 49 -6.36 3.84 -4.28
C THR A 49 -5.23 3.04 -3.60
N PRO A 50 -3.96 3.34 -3.85
CA PRO A 50 -2.86 2.72 -3.12
C PRO A 50 -2.98 2.85 -1.60
N ALA A 51 -3.65 3.90 -1.09
CA ALA A 51 -3.89 4.06 0.34
C ALA A 51 -4.81 2.98 0.92
N ASN A 52 -5.68 2.36 0.11
CA ASN A 52 -6.55 1.26 0.53
C ASN A 52 -5.81 -0.09 0.53
N ILE A 53 -4.91 -0.31 -0.42
CA ILE A 53 -4.16 -1.58 -0.59
C ILE A 53 -2.96 -1.66 0.37
N ARG A 54 -2.25 -0.53 0.55
CA ARG A 54 -1.05 -0.42 1.37
C ARG A 54 -1.16 -1.03 2.78
N PRO A 55 -2.25 -0.80 3.56
CA PRO A 55 -2.34 -1.34 4.92
C PRO A 55 -2.24 -2.85 4.98
N TYR A 56 -2.85 -3.56 4.03
CA TYR A 56 -2.74 -5.00 3.90
C TYR A 56 -1.28 -5.41 3.65
N MET A 57 -0.62 -4.81 2.66
CA MET A 57 0.75 -5.18 2.31
C MET A 57 1.74 -4.93 3.46
N VAL A 58 1.55 -3.85 4.21
CA VAL A 58 2.37 -3.54 5.40
C VAL A 58 2.10 -4.54 6.53
N ALA A 59 0.84 -4.85 6.81
CA ALA A 59 0.46 -5.77 7.88
C ALA A 59 0.96 -7.21 7.63
N GLN A 60 1.01 -7.64 6.36
CA GLN A 60 1.52 -8.95 5.96
C GLN A 60 3.06 -9.00 5.81
N GLY A 61 3.77 -7.91 6.09
CA GLY A 61 5.22 -7.85 5.93
C GLY A 61 5.70 -7.85 4.46
N PHE A 62 4.81 -7.57 3.50
CA PHE A 62 5.15 -7.53 2.07
C PHE A 62 5.88 -6.25 1.67
N ALA A 63 5.77 -5.20 2.48
CA ALA A 63 6.56 -3.99 2.37
C ALA A 63 7.84 -4.14 3.20
N THR A 64 9.00 -3.99 2.58
CA THR A 64 10.30 -4.19 3.22
C THR A 64 11.13 -2.91 3.26
N LYS A 65 11.92 -2.75 4.33
CA LYS A 65 12.74 -1.54 4.54
C LYS A 65 13.76 -1.38 3.40
N GLY A 66 13.65 -0.30 2.64
CA GLY A 66 14.58 0.05 1.56
C GLY A 66 14.46 -0.77 0.27
N HIS A 67 13.67 -1.85 0.26
CA HIS A 67 13.55 -2.74 -0.91
C HIS A 67 12.14 -2.75 -1.53
N GLY A 68 11.22 -1.91 -1.02
CA GLY A 68 9.87 -1.80 -1.56
C GLY A 68 9.01 -3.03 -1.26
N THR A 69 8.38 -3.59 -2.28
CA THR A 69 7.46 -4.74 -2.17
C THR A 69 8.18 -6.05 -2.48
N THR A 70 7.95 -7.08 -1.67
CA THR A 70 8.48 -8.43 -1.93
C THR A 70 7.79 -9.07 -3.15
N TRP A 71 8.46 -10.01 -3.82
CA TRP A 71 7.87 -10.75 -4.94
C TRP A 71 6.61 -11.51 -4.52
N ASN A 72 6.67 -12.20 -3.37
CA ASN A 72 5.52 -12.88 -2.80
C ASN A 72 4.37 -11.91 -2.46
N GLY A 73 4.72 -10.68 -2.07
CA GLY A 73 3.75 -9.64 -1.77
C GLY A 73 2.89 -9.25 -2.97
N ILE A 74 3.43 -9.24 -4.20
CA ILE A 74 2.65 -9.03 -5.42
C ILE A 74 1.62 -10.15 -5.58
N THR A 75 2.08 -11.42 -5.56
CA THR A 75 1.20 -12.59 -5.70
C THR A 75 0.12 -12.58 -4.63
N LYS A 76 0.50 -12.54 -3.36
CA LYS A 76 -0.44 -12.63 -2.24
C LYS A 76 -1.41 -11.45 -2.15
N THR A 77 -1.00 -10.27 -2.60
CA THR A 77 -1.91 -9.12 -2.67
C THR A 77 -2.97 -9.33 -3.74
N LEU A 78 -2.59 -9.73 -4.94
CA LEU A 78 -3.57 -10.00 -6.00
C LEU A 78 -4.49 -11.17 -5.63
N GLU A 79 -3.96 -12.26 -5.06
CA GLU A 79 -4.76 -13.39 -4.56
C GLU A 79 -5.75 -12.98 -3.46
N HIS A 80 -5.34 -12.10 -2.53
CA HIS A 80 -6.21 -11.56 -1.49
C HIS A 80 -7.44 -10.84 -2.06
N TYR A 81 -7.30 -10.20 -3.21
CA TYR A 81 -8.40 -9.56 -3.94
C TYR A 81 -9.09 -10.51 -4.94
N GLY A 82 -8.86 -11.82 -4.83
CA GLY A 82 -9.57 -12.88 -5.55
C GLY A 82 -9.05 -13.20 -6.95
N PHE A 83 -7.90 -12.66 -7.34
CA PHE A 83 -7.28 -13.00 -8.61
C PHE A 83 -6.55 -14.34 -8.54
N LYS A 84 -6.54 -15.09 -9.63
CA LYS A 84 -5.55 -16.16 -9.84
C LYS A 84 -4.35 -15.57 -10.57
N VAL A 85 -3.15 -15.87 -10.07
CA VAL A 85 -1.91 -15.28 -10.57
C VAL A 85 -0.89 -16.37 -10.83
N GLU A 86 -0.28 -16.35 -11.99
CA GLU A 86 0.85 -17.20 -12.34
C GLU A 86 2.12 -16.36 -12.53
N THR A 87 3.25 -16.98 -12.19
CA THR A 87 4.58 -16.35 -12.29
C THR A 87 5.51 -17.27 -13.09
N PRO A 88 5.35 -17.31 -14.42
CA PRO A 88 6.17 -18.18 -15.26
C PRO A 88 7.65 -17.83 -15.12
N ASN A 89 8.49 -18.85 -15.25
CA ASN A 89 9.93 -18.62 -15.38
C ASN A 89 10.23 -18.05 -16.77
N ILE A 90 10.80 -16.84 -16.78
CA ILE A 90 11.15 -16.09 -18.00
C ILE A 90 12.67 -15.85 -18.14
N SER A 91 13.48 -16.54 -17.36
CA SER A 91 14.94 -16.33 -17.33
C SER A 91 15.60 -16.64 -18.68
N SER A 92 15.12 -17.65 -19.39
CA SER A 92 15.65 -18.06 -20.71
C SER A 92 14.71 -17.70 -21.87
N SER A 93 13.40 -17.70 -21.65
CA SER A 93 12.40 -17.46 -22.69
C SER A 93 11.09 -16.90 -22.12
N MET A 94 10.41 -16.10 -22.91
CA MET A 94 9.06 -15.60 -22.63
C MET A 94 7.95 -16.57 -23.05
N THR A 95 8.26 -17.73 -23.62
CA THR A 95 7.26 -18.64 -24.22
C THR A 95 6.15 -19.01 -23.24
N SER A 96 6.49 -19.38 -22.00
CA SER A 96 5.48 -19.69 -20.98
C SER A 96 4.58 -18.51 -20.65
N ALA A 97 5.13 -17.28 -20.63
CA ALA A 97 4.33 -16.07 -20.43
C ALA A 97 3.41 -15.79 -21.62
N TRP A 98 3.90 -15.98 -22.87
CA TRP A 98 3.07 -15.80 -24.07
C TRP A 98 1.92 -16.81 -24.11
N ASN A 99 2.16 -18.06 -23.75
CA ASN A 99 1.11 -19.09 -23.69
C ASN A 99 -0.02 -18.71 -22.71
N LEU A 100 0.34 -18.17 -21.55
CA LEU A 100 -0.65 -17.68 -20.57
C LEU A 100 -1.43 -16.48 -21.08
N LEU A 101 -0.75 -15.49 -21.67
CA LEU A 101 -1.37 -14.25 -22.17
C LEU A 101 -2.22 -14.48 -23.43
N ASN A 102 -1.87 -15.46 -24.26
CA ASN A 102 -2.61 -15.79 -25.48
C ASN A 102 -3.77 -16.77 -25.25
N LYS A 103 -3.88 -17.33 -24.03
CA LYS A 103 -5.00 -18.24 -23.71
C LYS A 103 -6.33 -17.50 -23.88
N THR A 104 -7.27 -18.15 -24.55
CA THR A 104 -8.62 -17.62 -24.75
C THR A 104 -9.28 -17.27 -23.42
N GLY A 105 -9.87 -16.08 -23.33
CA GLY A 105 -10.51 -15.60 -22.10
C GLY A 105 -9.55 -15.14 -21.00
N ALA A 106 -8.23 -15.20 -21.21
CA ALA A 106 -7.27 -14.66 -20.24
C ALA A 106 -7.45 -13.15 -20.04
N PRO A 107 -7.36 -12.65 -18.81
CA PRO A 107 -7.55 -11.23 -18.49
C PRO A 107 -6.54 -10.26 -19.13
N LYS A 108 -5.40 -10.75 -19.62
CA LYS A 108 -4.32 -9.98 -20.27
C LYS A 108 -3.78 -8.84 -19.41
N GLN A 109 -3.75 -9.02 -18.11
CA GLN A 109 -3.26 -8.05 -17.14
C GLN A 109 -2.31 -8.67 -16.12
N GLY A 110 -1.54 -7.83 -15.43
CA GLY A 110 -0.58 -8.30 -14.43
C GLY A 110 0.45 -7.25 -14.03
N VAL A 111 1.61 -7.73 -13.60
CA VAL A 111 2.71 -6.87 -13.11
C VAL A 111 4.02 -7.28 -13.76
N LEU A 112 4.77 -6.30 -14.24
CA LEU A 112 6.14 -6.42 -14.74
C LEU A 112 7.10 -5.92 -13.67
N LEU A 113 8.18 -6.65 -13.41
CA LEU A 113 9.31 -6.16 -12.65
C LEU A 113 10.43 -5.79 -13.61
N PHE A 114 10.91 -4.57 -13.53
CA PHE A 114 12.06 -4.11 -14.28
C PHE A 114 13.31 -4.04 -13.41
N ARG A 115 14.46 -4.45 -13.94
CA ARG A 115 15.79 -4.09 -13.44
C ARG A 115 16.29 -2.81 -14.07
N ALA A 116 17.33 -2.22 -13.50
CA ALA A 116 17.97 -1.04 -14.09
C ALA A 116 18.42 -1.31 -15.52
N GLY A 117 18.27 -0.30 -16.38
CA GLY A 117 18.70 -0.36 -17.78
C GLY A 117 17.89 0.51 -18.69
N THR A 118 18.40 0.70 -19.89
CA THR A 118 17.75 1.42 -21.00
C THR A 118 17.71 0.51 -22.22
N ARG A 119 16.59 0.47 -22.91
CA ARG A 119 16.45 -0.27 -24.17
C ARG A 119 15.50 0.48 -25.11
N GLY A 120 15.90 0.63 -26.37
CA GLY A 120 15.11 1.36 -27.37
C GLY A 120 14.78 2.79 -26.94
N GLY A 121 15.71 3.48 -26.28
CA GLY A 121 15.50 4.82 -25.74
C GLY A 121 14.66 4.88 -24.45
N VAL A 122 14.07 3.77 -24.01
CA VAL A 122 13.20 3.72 -22.80
C VAL A 122 14.00 3.23 -21.59
N ARG A 123 14.10 4.06 -20.57
CA ARG A 123 14.66 3.73 -19.26
C ARG A 123 13.56 3.56 -18.23
N TRP A 124 13.20 2.32 -17.92
CA TRP A 124 12.12 2.01 -16.97
C TRP A 124 12.46 2.40 -15.54
N THR A 125 13.69 2.19 -15.13
CA THR A 125 14.13 2.46 -13.76
C THR A 125 15.66 2.58 -13.67
N SER A 126 16.13 3.15 -12.57
CA SER A 126 17.56 3.15 -12.17
C SER A 126 17.90 2.05 -11.17
N GLY A 127 16.90 1.32 -10.65
CA GLY A 127 17.03 0.20 -9.72
C GLY A 127 16.04 -0.90 -10.05
N GLY A 128 15.23 -1.33 -9.08
CA GLY A 128 14.09 -2.23 -9.27
C GLY A 128 12.79 -1.43 -9.38
N HIS A 129 11.87 -1.82 -10.26
CA HIS A 129 10.60 -1.12 -10.39
C HIS A 129 9.46 -2.01 -10.87
N TYR A 130 8.32 -1.96 -10.19
CA TYR A 130 7.11 -2.65 -10.57
C TYR A 130 6.21 -1.74 -11.40
N VAL A 131 5.76 -2.25 -12.54
CA VAL A 131 4.84 -1.57 -13.46
C VAL A 131 3.64 -2.48 -13.71
N ALA A 132 2.42 -1.96 -13.62
CA ALA A 132 1.24 -2.70 -14.02
C ALA A 132 1.15 -2.78 -15.54
N PHE A 133 0.67 -3.89 -16.07
CA PHE A 133 0.10 -3.91 -17.41
C PHE A 133 -1.37 -4.32 -17.31
N LEU A 134 -2.21 -3.68 -18.13
CA LEU A 134 -3.66 -3.82 -18.08
C LEU A 134 -4.24 -4.37 -19.37
N ASP A 135 -3.41 -4.52 -20.37
CA ASP A 135 -3.73 -5.20 -21.62
C ASP A 135 -2.45 -5.69 -22.31
N TYR A 136 -2.64 -6.64 -23.21
CA TYR A 136 -1.59 -7.27 -24.00
C TYR A 136 -2.11 -7.60 -25.40
N ARG A 137 -1.30 -7.38 -26.39
CA ARG A 137 -1.60 -7.74 -27.79
C ARG A 137 -0.35 -8.13 -28.56
N VAL A 138 -0.58 -8.92 -29.63
CA VAL A 138 0.44 -9.21 -30.63
C VAL A 138 0.06 -8.45 -31.91
N THR A 139 1.03 -7.75 -32.50
CA THR A 139 0.85 -7.01 -33.75
C THR A 139 2.13 -7.19 -34.58
N ASN A 140 2.00 -7.68 -35.82
CA ASN A 140 3.12 -7.99 -36.72
C ASN A 140 4.21 -8.84 -36.06
N GLY A 141 3.82 -9.89 -35.34
CA GLY A 141 4.73 -10.81 -34.64
C GLY A 141 5.45 -10.21 -33.41
N LYS A 142 5.13 -8.99 -33.02
CA LYS A 142 5.69 -8.30 -31.84
C LYS A 142 4.67 -8.23 -30.71
N HIS A 143 5.15 -8.33 -29.47
CA HIS A 143 4.34 -8.36 -28.26
C HIS A 143 4.30 -6.98 -27.60
N TYR A 144 3.11 -6.51 -27.29
CA TYR A 144 2.88 -5.18 -26.70
C TYR A 144 2.14 -5.29 -25.36
N PHE A 145 2.59 -4.55 -24.37
CA PHE A 145 1.92 -4.37 -23.11
C PHE A 145 1.38 -2.95 -22.99
N TYR A 146 0.13 -2.83 -22.53
CA TYR A 146 -0.42 -1.53 -22.12
C TYR A 146 -0.08 -1.28 -20.66
N THR A 147 0.89 -0.42 -20.41
CA THR A 147 1.46 -0.19 -19.07
C THR A 147 0.82 0.97 -18.32
N LYS A 148 0.85 0.88 -17.00
CA LYS A 148 0.57 1.95 -16.04
C LYS A 148 1.74 2.05 -15.08
N ASP A 149 2.57 3.05 -15.28
CA ASP A 149 3.80 3.27 -14.53
C ASP A 149 3.56 4.24 -13.36
N SER A 150 3.76 3.79 -12.14
CA SER A 150 3.62 4.63 -10.93
C SER A 150 4.85 5.51 -10.65
N GLY A 151 5.95 5.28 -11.35
CA GLY A 151 7.21 6.01 -11.20
C GLY A 151 7.20 7.40 -11.84
N GLY A 152 8.26 8.15 -11.60
CA GLY A 152 8.40 9.51 -12.12
C GLY A 152 8.71 9.59 -13.63
N ARG A 153 8.90 8.46 -14.32
CA ARG A 153 9.20 8.42 -15.77
C ARG A 153 7.95 8.34 -16.64
N HIS A 154 6.80 8.01 -16.02
CA HIS A 154 5.48 8.07 -16.66
C HIS A 154 5.33 7.22 -17.93
N HIS A 155 5.89 6.00 -17.93
CA HIS A 155 5.75 5.08 -19.06
C HIS A 155 4.35 4.46 -19.09
N ASP A 156 3.32 5.27 -19.42
CA ASP A 156 1.94 4.82 -19.59
C ASP A 156 1.64 4.63 -21.06
N GLY A 157 0.89 3.58 -21.40
CA GLY A 157 0.49 3.28 -22.76
C GLY A 157 1.09 2.00 -23.33
N TRP A 158 1.07 1.85 -24.65
CA TRP A 158 1.56 0.66 -25.34
C TRP A 158 3.08 0.67 -25.53
N TYR A 159 3.75 -0.34 -25.04
CA TYR A 159 5.18 -0.54 -25.18
C TYR A 159 5.48 -1.91 -25.77
N CYS A 160 6.36 -1.97 -26.76
CA CYS A 160 6.79 -3.20 -27.41
C CYS A 160 7.85 -3.90 -26.57
N TYR A 161 7.59 -5.17 -26.22
CA TYR A 161 8.53 -5.98 -25.45
C TYR A 161 9.90 -6.11 -26.15
N GLU A 162 9.91 -6.44 -27.44
CA GLU A 162 11.14 -6.72 -28.18
C GLU A 162 12.08 -5.52 -28.24
N THR A 163 11.52 -4.31 -28.35
CA THR A 163 12.31 -3.09 -28.51
C THR A 163 12.61 -2.36 -27.22
N THR A 164 11.74 -2.45 -26.22
CA THR A 164 11.85 -1.62 -24.99
C THR A 164 11.98 -2.38 -23.66
N MET A 165 11.74 -3.71 -23.66
CA MET A 165 11.67 -4.48 -22.40
C MET A 165 12.59 -5.71 -22.37
N ARG A 166 12.85 -6.34 -23.52
CA ARG A 166 13.65 -7.57 -23.61
C ARG A 166 14.98 -7.43 -22.87
N GLY A 167 15.27 -8.38 -21.99
CA GLY A 167 16.48 -8.37 -21.16
C GLY A 167 16.41 -7.46 -19.93
N LEU A 168 15.32 -6.68 -19.75
CA LEU A 168 15.11 -5.84 -18.56
C LEU A 168 14.09 -6.40 -17.57
N LEU A 169 13.36 -7.48 -17.92
CA LEU A 169 12.35 -8.12 -17.08
C LEU A 169 12.93 -9.36 -16.36
N PRO A 170 13.27 -9.28 -15.08
CA PRO A 170 13.62 -10.46 -14.29
C PRO A 170 12.38 -11.29 -13.90
N LYS A 171 11.18 -10.68 -13.84
CA LYS A 171 9.97 -11.39 -13.41
C LYS A 171 8.71 -10.76 -13.96
N ILE A 172 7.69 -11.59 -14.18
CA ILE A 172 6.34 -11.21 -14.57
C ILE A 172 5.32 -11.95 -13.70
N TRP A 173 4.23 -11.29 -13.36
CA TRP A 173 3.03 -11.87 -12.76
C TRP A 173 1.89 -11.69 -13.75
N ILE A 174 1.22 -12.77 -14.11
CA ILE A 174 0.14 -12.79 -15.07
C ILE A 174 -1.13 -13.18 -14.34
N VAL A 175 -2.15 -12.37 -14.44
CA VAL A 175 -3.49 -12.70 -13.95
C VAL A 175 -4.13 -13.69 -14.93
N THR A 176 -4.43 -14.89 -14.46
CA THR A 176 -5.02 -15.96 -15.26
C THR A 176 -6.54 -16.11 -15.05
N ALA A 177 -7.06 -15.60 -13.93
CA ALA A 177 -8.49 -15.44 -13.72
C ALA A 177 -8.80 -14.24 -12.83
N LYS A 178 -9.92 -13.59 -13.14
CA LYS A 178 -10.54 -12.55 -12.30
C LYS A 178 -11.42 -13.19 -11.23
N PRO A 179 -11.70 -12.53 -10.11
CA PRO A 179 -12.63 -13.04 -9.13
C PRO A 179 -14.02 -13.22 -9.73
N ASN A 180 -14.63 -14.38 -9.49
CA ASN A 180 -15.99 -14.70 -9.94
C ASN A 180 -17.08 -14.11 -9.02
N SER A 181 -16.70 -13.68 -7.82
CA SER A 181 -17.53 -13.00 -6.83
C SER A 181 -16.79 -11.78 -6.31
N PRO A 182 -17.50 -10.78 -5.74
CA PRO A 182 -16.81 -9.74 -4.99
C PRO A 182 -15.86 -10.43 -4.01
N ALA A 183 -14.56 -10.15 -4.10
CA ALA A 183 -13.70 -10.48 -3.00
C ALA A 183 -14.37 -9.89 -1.74
N PRO A 184 -14.27 -10.56 -0.58
CA PRO A 184 -14.75 -9.98 0.66
C PRO A 184 -14.30 -8.53 0.65
N ALA A 185 -15.23 -7.61 0.90
CA ALA A 185 -14.86 -6.21 1.10
C ALA A 185 -13.58 -6.24 1.94
N PRO A 186 -12.52 -5.50 1.58
CA PRO A 186 -11.27 -5.59 2.31
C PRO A 186 -11.70 -5.61 3.74
N THR A 187 -11.37 -6.70 4.43
CA THR A 187 -11.64 -6.75 5.87
C THR A 187 -11.14 -5.42 6.35
N PRO A 188 -12.02 -4.53 6.84
CA PRO A 188 -11.56 -3.25 7.34
C PRO A 188 -10.32 -3.66 8.09
N LYS A 189 -9.14 -3.06 7.77
CA LYS A 189 -7.89 -3.32 8.50
C LYS A 189 -8.35 -3.76 9.86
N PRO A 190 -8.01 -4.96 10.39
CA PRO A 190 -8.59 -5.33 11.66
C PRO A 190 -8.43 -4.07 12.48
N THR A 191 -9.56 -3.42 12.74
CA THR A 191 -9.56 -2.20 13.57
C THR A 191 -8.84 -2.73 14.76
N PRO A 192 -7.59 -2.30 15.03
CA PRO A 192 -6.74 -3.02 15.95
C PRO A 192 -7.66 -3.31 17.09
N SER A 193 -7.92 -4.59 17.33
CA SER A 193 -9.00 -5.03 18.24
C SER A 193 -8.78 -4.18 19.45
N ARG A 194 -9.74 -3.31 19.74
CA ARG A 194 -9.60 -2.26 20.76
C ARG A 194 -8.79 -2.86 21.89
N PRO A 195 -7.60 -2.36 22.24
CA PRO A 195 -6.76 -3.04 23.20
C PRO A 195 -7.53 -3.26 24.50
N ALA A 196 -7.31 -4.34 25.17
CA ALA A 196 -7.99 -4.57 26.44
C ALA A 196 -7.65 -3.42 27.41
N LYS A 197 -8.67 -2.92 28.11
CA LYS A 197 -8.45 -1.90 29.15
C LYS A 197 -7.48 -2.44 30.20
N GLY A 198 -6.64 -1.59 30.76
CA GLY A 198 -5.65 -1.99 31.75
C GLY A 198 -4.40 -2.69 31.20
N THR A 199 -4.14 -2.67 29.89
CA THR A 199 -2.98 -3.34 29.29
C THR A 199 -1.88 -2.40 28.79
N TYR A 200 -2.12 -1.09 28.73
CA TYR A 200 -1.10 -0.13 28.32
C TYR A 200 -0.08 0.13 29.42
N THR A 201 1.17 -0.21 29.17
CA THR A 201 2.28 -0.04 30.13
C THR A 201 2.96 1.32 30.06
N GLY A 202 2.68 2.11 29.00
CA GLY A 202 3.24 3.44 28.83
C GLY A 202 2.53 4.50 29.68
N LEU A 203 3.03 5.73 29.61
CA LEU A 203 2.42 6.88 30.27
C LEU A 203 1.20 7.37 29.50
N ILE A 204 0.17 7.79 30.22
CA ILE A 204 -0.97 8.56 29.68
C ILE A 204 -0.71 10.03 29.95
N PRO A 205 -0.74 10.89 28.91
CA PRO A 205 -0.40 12.31 29.10
C PRO A 205 -1.52 13.05 29.82
N LYS A 206 -1.15 14.09 30.59
CA LYS A 206 -2.14 15.01 31.16
C LYS A 206 -2.85 15.82 30.06
N PRO A 207 -4.15 16.17 30.18
CA PRO A 207 -4.82 17.11 29.28
C PRO A 207 -4.31 18.53 29.50
N THR A 208 -4.45 19.54 28.65
CA THR A 208 -5.14 19.51 27.38
C THR A 208 -4.11 19.53 26.25
N ILE A 209 -4.40 18.79 25.17
CA ILE A 209 -3.59 18.82 23.93
C ILE A 209 -4.55 19.12 22.78
N LYS A 210 -4.24 20.20 22.02
CA LYS A 210 -5.02 20.64 20.85
C LYS A 210 -4.10 20.91 19.67
N LYS A 211 -4.64 21.11 18.48
CA LYS A 211 -3.86 21.47 17.28
C LYS A 211 -2.88 22.61 17.59
N GLY A 212 -1.64 22.42 17.19
CA GLY A 212 -0.56 23.40 17.42
C GLY A 212 0.21 23.21 18.73
N THR A 213 -0.28 22.39 19.69
CA THR A 213 0.49 22.12 20.93
C THR A 213 1.83 21.46 20.58
N LYS A 214 2.93 22.01 21.11
CA LYS A 214 4.29 21.48 20.99
C LYS A 214 4.83 21.23 22.39
N ALA A 215 4.97 19.95 22.80
CA ALA A 215 5.44 19.58 24.13
C ALA A 215 5.70 18.06 24.22
N ASP A 216 6.47 17.63 25.23
CA ASP A 216 6.71 16.19 25.45
C ASP A 216 5.44 15.39 25.78
N LYS A 217 4.44 16.03 26.39
CA LYS A 217 3.13 15.38 26.59
C LYS A 217 2.46 15.00 25.26
N VAL A 218 2.78 15.66 24.13
CA VAL A 218 2.30 15.27 22.81
C VAL A 218 3.00 14.01 22.33
N LYS A 219 4.31 13.86 22.56
CA LYS A 219 5.03 12.60 22.28
C LYS A 219 4.40 11.43 23.03
N THR A 220 4.05 11.65 24.29
CA THR A 220 3.37 10.65 25.13
C THR A 220 2.02 10.27 24.54
N LEU A 221 1.22 11.24 24.08
CA LEU A 221 -0.05 11.01 23.41
C LEU A 221 0.13 10.26 22.10
N GLN A 222 1.10 10.65 21.28
CA GLN A 222 1.40 9.99 19.99
C GLN A 222 1.80 8.53 20.20
N LYS A 223 2.60 8.20 21.23
CA LYS A 223 2.92 6.81 21.62
C LYS A 223 1.66 6.03 21.99
N PHE A 224 0.79 6.60 22.83
CA PHE A 224 -0.47 5.96 23.22
C PHE A 224 -1.37 5.72 22.01
N LEU A 225 -1.57 6.73 21.16
CA LEU A 225 -2.41 6.63 19.96
C LEU A 225 -1.88 5.61 18.96
N ASN A 226 -0.56 5.52 18.80
CA ASN A 226 0.08 4.49 17.97
C ASN A 226 -0.15 3.09 18.54
N TRP A 227 -0.04 2.93 19.86
CA TRP A 227 -0.34 1.66 20.52
C TRP A 227 -1.82 1.30 20.41
N TYR A 228 -2.73 2.26 20.67
CA TYR A 228 -4.17 2.03 20.66
C TYR A 228 -4.72 1.63 19.30
N GLY A 229 -4.34 2.34 18.25
CA GLY A 229 -4.95 2.20 16.94
C GLY A 229 -3.96 1.99 15.79
N GLY A 230 -2.67 1.80 16.07
CA GLY A 230 -1.65 1.64 15.02
C GLY A 230 -1.63 2.82 14.04
N TYR A 231 -1.89 4.06 14.52
CA TYR A 231 -2.11 5.20 13.64
C TYR A 231 -0.86 5.68 12.89
N GLY A 232 0.33 5.15 13.21
CA GLY A 232 1.57 5.45 12.50
C GLY A 232 2.02 6.91 12.63
N LEU A 233 1.71 7.55 13.76
CA LEU A 233 2.13 8.93 14.02
C LEU A 233 3.65 9.00 14.23
N ALA A 234 4.29 10.01 13.65
CA ALA A 234 5.61 10.43 14.11
C ALA A 234 5.51 10.87 15.58
N VAL A 235 6.44 10.42 16.43
CA VAL A 235 6.52 10.81 17.85
C VAL A 235 7.41 12.04 17.94
N ASP A 236 6.95 13.14 17.35
CA ASP A 236 7.70 14.40 17.20
C ASP A 236 7.38 15.46 18.26
N GLY A 237 6.34 15.24 19.08
CA GLY A 237 5.91 16.20 20.08
C GLY A 237 5.06 17.35 19.54
N ILE A 238 4.60 17.27 18.27
CA ILE A 238 3.78 18.30 17.64
C ILE A 238 2.37 17.76 17.38
N CYS A 239 1.35 18.41 17.94
CA CYS A 239 -0.04 18.10 17.65
C CYS A 239 -0.45 18.72 16.30
N GLY A 240 0.05 18.11 15.22
CA GLY A 240 -0.29 18.47 13.85
C GLY A 240 -1.59 17.82 13.36
N LYS A 241 -1.91 18.01 12.08
CA LYS A 241 -3.11 17.44 11.43
C LYS A 241 -3.22 15.92 11.63
N GLY A 242 -2.11 15.17 11.55
CA GLY A 242 -2.07 13.71 11.77
C GLY A 242 -2.49 13.33 13.18
N THR A 243 -1.93 14.00 14.20
CA THR A 243 -2.25 13.77 15.62
C THR A 243 -3.71 14.11 15.92
N VAL A 244 -4.23 15.25 15.41
CA VAL A 244 -5.64 15.64 15.55
C VAL A 244 -6.57 14.57 14.96
N ASN A 245 -6.26 14.08 13.76
CA ASN A 245 -7.06 13.01 13.12
C ASN A 245 -7.03 11.70 13.91
N ALA A 246 -5.90 11.36 14.52
CA ALA A 246 -5.78 10.17 15.38
C ALA A 246 -6.59 10.34 16.68
N ILE A 247 -6.58 11.54 17.30
CA ILE A 247 -7.45 11.86 18.45
C ILE A 247 -8.92 11.67 18.08
N LYS A 248 -9.38 12.22 16.95
CA LYS A 248 -10.77 12.05 16.47
C LYS A 248 -11.15 10.58 16.27
N LYS A 249 -10.24 9.78 15.72
CA LYS A 249 -10.48 8.33 15.55
C LYS A 249 -10.59 7.61 16.89
N PHE A 250 -9.74 7.95 17.85
CA PHE A 250 -9.81 7.44 19.21
C PHE A 250 -11.13 7.82 19.87
N GLN A 251 -11.50 9.09 19.84
CA GLN A 251 -12.75 9.61 20.41
C GLN A 251 -13.97 8.91 19.81
N LYS A 252 -14.03 8.74 18.49
CA LYS A 252 -15.11 7.99 17.82
C LYS A 252 -15.16 6.54 18.28
N ALA A 253 -14.01 5.87 18.42
CA ALA A 253 -13.96 4.48 18.89
C ALA A 253 -14.38 4.34 20.35
N GLU A 254 -14.18 5.39 21.17
CA GLU A 254 -14.59 5.44 22.58
C GLU A 254 -16.02 5.95 22.81
N GLY A 255 -16.74 6.28 21.72
CA GLY A 255 -18.12 6.76 21.81
C GLY A 255 -18.25 8.14 22.43
N ILE A 256 -17.27 9.02 22.26
CA ILE A 256 -17.29 10.40 22.74
C ILE A 256 -17.18 11.38 21.56
N THR A 257 -17.50 12.65 21.79
CA THR A 257 -17.42 13.72 20.78
C THR A 257 -16.05 13.76 20.12
N ALA A 258 -16.01 13.61 18.79
CA ALA A 258 -14.79 13.56 17.99
C ALA A 258 -14.34 14.95 17.55
N ASP A 259 -14.01 15.81 18.50
CA ASP A 259 -13.56 17.21 18.29
C ASP A 259 -12.07 17.32 17.91
N GLY A 260 -11.30 16.29 18.20
CA GLY A 260 -9.84 16.27 17.95
C GLY A 260 -9.02 16.98 19.04
N ILE A 261 -9.63 17.26 20.19
CA ILE A 261 -8.98 17.83 21.37
C ILE A 261 -8.81 16.72 22.43
N TYR A 262 -7.59 16.49 22.87
CA TYR A 262 -7.34 15.60 23.99
C TYR A 262 -7.59 16.35 25.31
N GLY A 263 -8.88 16.54 25.63
CA GLY A 263 -9.39 17.13 26.84
C GLY A 263 -9.62 16.11 27.95
N LYS A 264 -10.30 16.51 29.05
CA LYS A 264 -10.59 15.65 30.22
C LYS A 264 -11.32 14.37 29.80
N ASN A 265 -12.42 14.44 29.04
CA ASN A 265 -13.20 13.27 28.64
C ASN A 265 -12.35 12.27 27.79
N THR A 266 -11.51 12.78 26.90
CA THR A 266 -10.61 11.97 26.09
C THR A 266 -9.52 11.33 26.94
N HIS A 267 -8.99 12.09 27.90
CA HIS A 267 -8.02 11.59 28.87
C HIS A 267 -8.60 10.43 29.72
N ASP A 268 -9.78 10.59 30.28
CA ASP A 268 -10.41 9.59 31.14
C ASP A 268 -10.63 8.27 30.38
N LYS A 269 -11.02 8.35 29.10
CA LYS A 269 -11.13 7.18 28.23
C LYS A 269 -9.75 6.55 27.95
N ALA A 270 -8.72 7.36 27.72
CA ALA A 270 -7.35 6.86 27.51
C ALA A 270 -6.78 6.24 28.80
N TYR A 271 -7.05 6.83 29.94
CA TYR A 271 -6.57 6.35 31.23
C TYR A 271 -7.10 4.97 31.60
N ALA A 272 -8.31 4.62 31.15
CA ALA A 272 -8.88 3.28 31.35
C ALA A 272 -8.03 2.15 30.72
N TYR A 273 -7.12 2.47 29.82
CA TYR A 273 -6.20 1.51 29.20
C TYR A 273 -4.90 1.34 29.97
N LYS A 274 -4.57 2.24 30.89
CA LYS A 274 -3.34 2.16 31.67
C LYS A 274 -3.36 0.91 32.56
N LYS A 275 -2.28 0.10 32.52
CA LYS A 275 -2.07 -1.01 33.42
C LYS A 275 -1.91 -0.48 34.84
N LYS A 276 -2.78 -0.91 35.74
CA LYS A 276 -2.62 -0.62 37.16
C LYS A 276 -1.45 -1.46 37.70
N VAL A 277 -0.45 -0.82 38.27
CA VAL A 277 0.59 -1.51 39.02
C VAL A 277 0.04 -1.65 40.43
N ASN A 278 -0.19 -2.88 40.92
CA ASN A 278 -0.47 -3.08 42.35
C ASN A 278 0.79 -2.67 43.09
N PRO A 279 0.73 -1.74 44.04
CA PRO A 279 1.82 -1.52 44.94
C PRO A 279 1.99 -2.83 45.76
N ARG A 280 3.20 -3.37 45.75
CA ARG A 280 3.59 -4.41 46.71
C ARG A 280 3.67 -3.83 48.10
#